data_784db8eb082ee574fbb3d0783d7e5b3d
#
_entry.id   784db8eb082ee574fbb3d0783d7e5b3d
#
_cell.length_a   1.000
_cell.length_b   1.000
_cell.length_c   1.000
_cell.angle_alpha   90.00
_cell.angle_beta   90.00
_cell.angle_gamma   90.00
#
_symmetry.space_group_name_H-M   'P 1'
#
loop_
_entity.id
_entity.type
_entity.pdbx_description
1 polymer ?
#
loop_
_entity_poly.entity_id
_entity_poly.type
_entity_poly.pdbx_seq_one_letter_code
_entity_poly.pdbx_strand_id
1 'polypeptide(L)'
;IIVVVNLINFDSIKKGEKMKLFENNLDTKIFALGGLGEVGKNMYCVMHGNEIIIIDSGVLFPEDSLLGIDYVIPDFGFLKRNEDKIQGLFITHGHEDHIGSINFLLQSVNIPVIYAPNQAAKLIKKKLIDRNIKYDNIVIFDENTKVKFKNLEVEFISTTHSIPDSFAIVVNTPNG
;
A
#
# COMPACT_ATOMS: atom_id res chain seq x y z
N ILE A 1 -3.89 -0.35 11.37
CA ILE A 1 -3.38 0.40 10.18
C ILE A 1 -3.94 1.81 10.27
N ILE A 2 -3.06 2.82 10.27
CA ILE A 2 -3.49 4.20 10.09
C ILE A 2 -3.05 4.60 8.70
N VAL A 3 -4.00 4.61 7.77
CA VAL A 3 -3.84 5.25 6.46
C VAL A 3 -4.49 6.62 6.59
N VAL A 4 -3.69 7.67 6.62
CA VAL A 4 -4.20 9.04 6.62
C VAL A 4 -4.21 9.50 5.17
N VAL A 5 -5.41 9.64 4.60
CA VAL A 5 -5.57 10.30 3.30
C VAL A 5 -6.06 11.71 3.59
N ASN A 6 -5.25 12.67 3.25
CA ASN A 6 -5.62 14.08 3.40
C ASN A 6 -6.55 14.45 2.23
N LEU A 7 -7.85 14.63 2.51
CA LEU A 7 -8.88 14.88 1.51
C LEU A 7 -9.30 16.36 1.42
N ILE A 8 -8.64 17.27 2.19
CA ILE A 8 -9.07 18.68 2.27
C ILE A 8 -7.86 19.59 2.09
N ASN A 9 -7.83 20.30 0.98
CA ASN A 9 -6.92 21.41 0.79
C ASN A 9 -7.56 22.70 1.33
N PHE A 10 -7.27 23.06 2.60
CA PHE A 10 -7.79 24.27 3.25
C PHE A 10 -7.19 25.57 2.68
N ASP A 11 -6.08 25.53 1.97
CA ASP A 11 -5.43 26.74 1.43
C ASP A 11 -6.15 27.33 0.21
N SER A 12 -6.99 26.56 -0.46
CA SER A 12 -7.77 27.01 -1.61
C SER A 12 -8.94 27.93 -1.20
N ILE A 13 -9.34 27.95 0.06
CA ILE A 13 -10.48 28.75 0.56
C ILE A 13 -10.10 30.20 0.83
N LYS A 14 -8.81 30.51 1.03
CA LYS A 14 -8.33 31.85 1.41
C LYS A 14 -7.93 32.77 0.26
N LYS A 15 -7.79 32.27 -0.94
CA LYS A 15 -7.53 33.10 -2.13
C LYS A 15 -8.79 33.13 -2.97
N GLY A 16 -9.46 34.28 -3.03
CA GLY A 16 -10.64 34.54 -3.87
C GLY A 16 -10.37 34.43 -5.38
N GLU A 17 -9.79 33.36 -5.82
CA GLU A 17 -9.60 33.01 -7.21
C GLU A 17 -10.90 32.37 -7.71
N LYS A 18 -11.44 32.94 -8.79
CA LYS A 18 -12.56 32.38 -9.54
C LYS A 18 -12.26 30.90 -9.80
N MET A 19 -13.07 30.05 -9.21
CA MET A 19 -13.10 28.62 -9.41
C MET A 19 -13.17 28.37 -10.94
N LYS A 20 -12.10 27.91 -11.57
CA LYS A 20 -12.14 27.28 -12.88
C LYS A 20 -12.88 25.95 -12.73
N LEU A 21 -14.20 26.03 -12.77
CA LEU A 21 -15.08 24.88 -12.95
C LEU A 21 -14.75 24.29 -14.33
N PHE A 22 -14.34 23.05 -14.37
CA PHE A 22 -14.01 22.22 -15.56
C PHE A 22 -12.52 22.11 -15.93
N GLU A 23 -11.68 21.68 -15.01
CA GLU A 23 -10.49 20.88 -15.38
C GLU A 23 -10.58 19.57 -14.61
N ASN A 24 -10.78 18.46 -15.38
CA ASN A 24 -10.74 17.04 -15.03
C ASN A 24 -10.44 16.76 -13.55
N ASN A 25 -11.43 16.94 -12.68
CA ASN A 25 -11.31 16.58 -11.28
C ASN A 25 -11.40 15.05 -11.21
N LEU A 26 -10.27 14.38 -11.40
CA LEU A 26 -10.17 12.94 -11.20
C LEU A 26 -10.35 12.69 -9.71
N ASP A 27 -11.38 11.94 -9.35
CA ASP A 27 -11.63 11.59 -7.96
C ASP A 27 -10.54 10.67 -7.43
N THR A 28 -10.11 10.94 -6.20
CA THR A 28 -9.29 9.98 -5.45
C THR A 28 -10.19 8.87 -4.93
N LYS A 29 -9.83 7.63 -5.20
CA LYS A 29 -10.55 6.43 -4.74
C LYS A 29 -9.70 5.66 -3.75
N ILE A 30 -10.30 5.29 -2.62
CA ILE A 30 -9.69 4.45 -1.60
C ILE A 30 -10.55 3.21 -1.46
N PHE A 31 -9.93 2.04 -1.56
CA PHE A 31 -10.65 0.77 -1.43
C PHE A 31 -9.73 -0.32 -0.91
N ALA A 32 -10.32 -1.34 -0.30
CA ALA A 32 -9.61 -2.51 0.19
C ALA A 32 -9.78 -3.69 -0.76
N LEU A 33 -8.72 -4.46 -0.92
CA LEU A 33 -8.74 -5.79 -1.54
C LEU A 33 -8.82 -6.89 -0.47
N GLY A 34 -8.58 -6.54 0.80
CA GLY A 34 -8.72 -7.39 1.98
C GLY A 34 -8.59 -6.57 3.26
N GLY A 35 -8.92 -7.17 4.41
CA GLY A 35 -8.78 -6.55 5.72
C GLY A 35 -9.97 -5.71 6.20
N LEU A 36 -11.13 -5.74 5.50
CA LEU A 36 -12.35 -5.09 5.96
C LEU A 36 -13.29 -6.13 6.60
N GLY A 37 -13.64 -5.91 7.89
CA GLY A 37 -14.51 -6.81 8.63
C GLY A 37 -13.87 -8.15 9.00
N GLU A 38 -12.57 -8.28 8.86
CA GLU A 38 -11.79 -9.47 9.14
C GLU A 38 -10.44 -9.09 9.78
N VAL A 39 -9.78 -10.02 10.47
CA VAL A 39 -8.45 -9.83 11.03
C VAL A 39 -7.43 -10.54 10.15
N GLY A 40 -6.63 -9.76 9.44
CA GLY A 40 -5.63 -10.27 8.48
C GLY A 40 -5.92 -9.88 7.05
N LYS A 41 -5.11 -10.39 6.12
CA LYS A 41 -5.22 -10.16 4.67
C LYS A 41 -5.29 -8.66 4.30
N ASN A 42 -4.58 -7.82 5.08
CA ASN A 42 -4.60 -6.37 4.90
C ASN A 42 -4.02 -5.98 3.55
N MET A 43 -4.82 -5.31 2.73
CA MET A 43 -4.41 -4.78 1.44
C MET A 43 -5.33 -3.66 1.00
N TYR A 44 -4.78 -2.45 0.89
CA TYR A 44 -5.53 -1.25 0.53
C TYR A 44 -4.95 -0.63 -0.72
N CYS A 45 -5.78 0.07 -1.49
CA CYS A 45 -5.37 0.82 -2.66
C CYS A 45 -5.83 2.27 -2.56
N VAL A 46 -4.95 3.20 -2.95
CA VAL A 46 -5.29 4.59 -3.22
C VAL A 46 -5.06 4.82 -4.71
N MET A 47 -6.09 5.26 -5.41
CA MET A 47 -6.05 5.51 -6.84
C MET A 47 -6.44 6.95 -7.14
N HIS A 48 -5.61 7.65 -7.92
CA HIS A 48 -5.92 8.95 -8.50
C HIS A 48 -5.54 8.98 -9.97
N GLY A 49 -6.53 9.14 -10.84
CA GLY A 49 -6.30 9.05 -12.29
C GLY A 49 -5.69 7.72 -12.72
N ASN A 50 -4.48 7.79 -13.29
CA ASN A 50 -3.72 6.61 -13.74
C ASN A 50 -2.61 6.21 -12.76
N GLU A 51 -2.70 6.59 -11.50
CA GLU A 51 -1.74 6.23 -10.46
C GLU A 51 -2.44 5.39 -9.39
N ILE A 52 -1.88 4.24 -9.08
CA ILE A 52 -2.33 3.34 -8.01
C ILE A 52 -1.14 3.08 -7.09
N ILE A 53 -1.31 3.37 -5.82
CA ILE A 53 -0.42 2.88 -4.77
C ILE A 53 -1.14 1.79 -3.98
N ILE A 54 -0.38 0.77 -3.61
CA ILE A 54 -0.85 -0.36 -2.82
C ILE A 54 -0.24 -0.23 -1.43
N ILE A 55 -1.04 -0.46 -0.40
CA ILE A 55 -0.62 -0.42 1.00
C ILE A 55 -0.85 -1.80 1.59
N ASP A 56 0.24 -2.44 2.00
CA ASP A 56 0.32 -3.80 2.52
C ASP A 56 -0.14 -4.90 1.55
N SER A 57 0.27 -6.12 1.85
CA SER A 57 -0.10 -7.35 1.14
C SER A 57 -0.03 -8.51 2.11
N GLY A 58 -1.05 -8.61 2.95
CA GLY A 58 -1.10 -9.55 4.05
C GLY A 58 -1.77 -10.87 3.73
N VAL A 59 -1.63 -11.83 4.62
CA VAL A 59 -2.40 -13.08 4.64
C VAL A 59 -3.39 -13.07 5.79
N LEU A 60 -4.43 -13.87 5.64
CA LEU A 60 -5.29 -14.33 6.73
C LEU A 60 -4.95 -15.79 6.97
N PHE A 61 -4.72 -16.15 8.24
CA PHE A 61 -4.63 -17.55 8.64
C PHE A 61 -6.06 -18.09 8.82
N PRO A 62 -6.42 -19.14 8.10
CA PRO A 62 -7.78 -19.69 8.17
C PRO A 62 -8.05 -20.28 9.57
N GLU A 63 -9.33 -20.33 9.94
CA GLU A 63 -9.77 -21.07 11.12
C GLU A 63 -9.53 -22.58 10.92
N ASP A 64 -9.40 -23.32 12.02
CA ASP A 64 -9.16 -24.77 12.03
C ASP A 64 -10.21 -25.58 11.26
N SER A 65 -11.38 -25.00 10.97
CA SER A 65 -12.46 -25.59 10.19
C SER A 65 -12.15 -25.75 8.69
N LEU A 66 -11.18 -24.98 8.16
CA LEU A 66 -10.79 -25.02 6.74
C LEU A 66 -9.60 -25.95 6.53
N LEU A 67 -9.84 -27.25 6.63
CA LEU A 67 -8.83 -28.29 6.47
C LEU A 67 -8.13 -28.21 5.10
N GLY A 68 -6.80 -28.22 5.11
CA GLY A 68 -5.97 -28.22 3.90
C GLY A 68 -5.75 -26.85 3.27
N ILE A 69 -6.18 -25.77 3.93
CA ILE A 69 -5.89 -24.38 3.52
C ILE A 69 -4.89 -23.78 4.50
N ASP A 70 -3.71 -23.40 4.01
CA ASP A 70 -2.65 -22.80 4.82
C ASP A 70 -2.81 -21.27 4.94
N TYR A 71 -3.25 -20.61 3.86
CA TYR A 71 -3.39 -19.15 3.78
C TYR A 71 -4.58 -18.72 2.96
N VAL A 72 -5.20 -17.61 3.37
CA VAL A 72 -6.15 -16.86 2.54
C VAL A 72 -5.48 -15.55 2.14
N ILE A 73 -5.49 -15.23 0.85
CA ILE A 73 -4.83 -14.06 0.26
C ILE A 73 -5.86 -13.12 -0.38
N PRO A 74 -5.53 -11.82 -0.57
CA PRO A 74 -6.37 -10.91 -1.34
C PRO A 74 -6.56 -11.38 -2.80
N ASP A 75 -7.65 -10.97 -3.43
CA ASP A 75 -7.83 -11.15 -4.88
C ASP A 75 -7.03 -10.05 -5.62
N PHE A 76 -6.02 -10.47 -6.36
CA PHE A 76 -5.17 -9.57 -7.15
C PHE A 76 -5.74 -9.24 -8.54
N GLY A 77 -6.91 -9.73 -8.90
CA GLY A 77 -7.49 -9.56 -10.24
C GLY A 77 -7.66 -8.10 -10.66
N PHE A 78 -7.99 -7.20 -9.73
CA PHE A 78 -8.03 -5.76 -10.01
C PHE A 78 -6.63 -5.21 -10.34
N LEU A 79 -5.63 -5.57 -9.57
CA LEU A 79 -4.24 -5.10 -9.75
C LEU A 79 -3.67 -5.63 -11.07
N LYS A 80 -3.94 -6.90 -11.40
CA LYS A 80 -3.49 -7.52 -12.65
C LYS A 80 -4.02 -6.78 -13.88
N ARG A 81 -5.28 -6.34 -13.85
CA ARG A 81 -5.88 -5.57 -14.96
C ARG A 81 -5.40 -4.11 -15.05
N ASN A 82 -4.72 -3.61 -14.05
CA ASN A 82 -4.26 -2.23 -13.94
C ASN A 82 -2.76 -2.13 -13.62
N GLU A 83 -1.96 -3.12 -14.01
CA GLU A 83 -0.52 -3.18 -13.71
C GLU A 83 0.25 -1.94 -14.18
N ASP A 84 -0.13 -1.41 -15.33
CA ASP A 84 0.46 -0.21 -15.95
C ASP A 84 0.28 1.06 -15.12
N LYS A 85 -0.67 1.06 -14.17
CA LYS A 85 -0.96 2.19 -13.29
C LYS A 85 -0.31 2.08 -11.91
N ILE A 86 0.21 0.90 -11.54
CA ILE A 86 0.79 0.67 -10.22
C ILE A 86 2.11 1.44 -10.10
N GLN A 87 2.18 2.30 -9.08
CA GLN A 87 3.36 3.09 -8.76
C GLN A 87 4.29 2.38 -7.77
N GLY A 88 3.74 1.55 -6.89
CA GLY A 88 4.49 0.79 -5.91
C GLY A 88 3.62 0.17 -4.83
N LEU A 89 4.25 -0.71 -4.06
CA LEU A 89 3.72 -1.32 -2.85
C LEU A 89 4.40 -0.70 -1.63
N PHE A 90 3.62 -0.17 -0.70
CA PHE A 90 4.08 0.48 0.52
C PHE A 90 3.74 -0.38 1.72
N ILE A 91 4.72 -0.73 2.52
CA ILE A 91 4.58 -1.62 3.68
C ILE A 91 4.59 -0.81 4.96
N THR A 92 3.57 -1.01 5.80
CA THR A 92 3.48 -0.34 7.10
C THR A 92 4.44 -0.96 8.12
N HIS A 93 4.53 -2.29 8.21
CA HIS A 93 5.39 -3.03 9.13
C HIS A 93 5.48 -4.51 8.74
N GLY A 94 6.25 -5.30 9.48
CA GLY A 94 6.65 -6.66 9.11
C GLY A 94 5.78 -7.82 9.62
N HIS A 95 4.55 -7.60 10.10
CA HIS A 95 3.66 -8.70 10.47
C HIS A 95 3.11 -9.44 9.24
N GLU A 96 2.80 -10.73 9.39
CA GLU A 96 2.35 -11.59 8.28
C GLU A 96 1.01 -11.16 7.68
N ASP A 97 0.11 -10.61 8.48
CA ASP A 97 -1.15 -10.04 8.01
C ASP A 97 -0.99 -8.74 7.20
N HIS A 98 0.28 -8.26 7.05
CA HIS A 98 0.68 -7.10 6.24
C HIS A 98 1.67 -7.43 5.13
N ILE A 99 2.52 -8.47 5.28
CA ILE A 99 3.52 -8.85 4.28
C ILE A 99 3.37 -10.29 3.76
N GLY A 100 2.47 -11.06 4.33
CA GLY A 100 2.41 -12.51 4.11
C GLY A 100 2.10 -12.93 2.70
N SER A 101 1.35 -12.16 1.92
CA SER A 101 0.98 -12.51 0.56
C SER A 101 1.87 -11.91 -0.54
N ILE A 102 2.96 -11.20 -0.18
CA ILE A 102 3.85 -10.54 -1.16
C ILE A 102 4.41 -11.51 -2.19
N ASN A 103 4.79 -12.73 -1.77
CA ASN A 103 5.29 -13.75 -2.68
C ASN A 103 4.25 -14.18 -3.73
N PHE A 104 2.97 -14.26 -3.37
CA PHE A 104 1.87 -14.57 -4.30
C PHE A 104 1.56 -13.37 -5.20
N LEU A 105 1.59 -12.16 -4.63
CA LEU A 105 1.40 -10.92 -5.39
C LEU A 105 2.44 -10.80 -6.50
N LEU A 106 3.74 -10.92 -6.19
CA LEU A 106 4.83 -10.79 -7.16
C LEU A 106 4.83 -11.87 -8.25
N GLN A 107 4.22 -13.03 -8.01
CA GLN A 107 4.03 -14.06 -9.03
C GLN A 107 2.85 -13.75 -9.96
N SER A 108 1.92 -12.91 -9.54
CA SER A 108 0.68 -12.63 -10.26
C SER A 108 0.66 -11.25 -10.92
N VAL A 109 1.33 -10.27 -10.30
CA VAL A 109 1.25 -8.85 -10.65
C VAL A 109 2.65 -8.26 -10.73
N ASN A 110 2.92 -7.48 -11.76
CA ASN A 110 4.16 -6.73 -11.88
C ASN A 110 4.14 -5.51 -10.95
N ILE A 111 4.90 -5.57 -9.86
CA ILE A 111 5.07 -4.48 -8.91
C ILE A 111 6.39 -3.78 -9.22
N PRO A 112 6.39 -2.48 -9.58
CA PRO A 112 7.61 -1.80 -9.99
C PRO A 112 8.61 -1.60 -8.86
N VAL A 113 8.13 -1.35 -7.63
CA VAL A 113 8.97 -1.13 -6.45
C VAL A 113 8.20 -1.44 -5.17
N ILE A 114 8.89 -1.97 -4.16
CA ILE A 114 8.38 -2.12 -2.80
C ILE A 114 9.10 -1.12 -1.90
N TYR A 115 8.34 -0.27 -1.24
CA TYR A 115 8.83 0.61 -0.17
C TYR A 115 8.51 -0.04 1.17
N ALA A 116 9.52 -0.26 2.00
CA ALA A 116 9.34 -0.93 3.28
C ALA A 116 10.28 -0.38 4.35
N PRO A 117 9.88 -0.34 5.63
CA PRO A 117 10.81 -0.04 6.71
C PRO A 117 11.86 -1.15 6.82
N ASN A 118 13.00 -0.84 7.44
CA ASN A 118 14.19 -1.68 7.39
C ASN A 118 13.95 -3.12 7.86
N GLN A 119 13.22 -3.33 8.94
CA GLN A 119 12.91 -4.68 9.44
C GLN A 119 12.00 -5.44 8.47
N ALA A 120 10.91 -4.82 8.01
CA ALA A 120 10.00 -5.45 7.05
C ALA A 120 10.73 -5.80 5.74
N ALA A 121 11.61 -4.92 5.24
CA ALA A 121 12.41 -5.19 4.05
C ALA A 121 13.29 -6.45 4.19
N LYS A 122 13.89 -6.66 5.37
CA LYS A 122 14.69 -7.87 5.65
C LYS A 122 13.82 -9.13 5.69
N LEU A 123 12.64 -9.05 6.31
CA LEU A 123 11.69 -10.17 6.36
C LEU A 123 11.18 -10.53 4.97
N ILE A 124 10.82 -9.53 4.15
CA ILE A 124 10.38 -9.72 2.77
C ILE A 124 11.50 -10.36 1.94
N LYS A 125 12.73 -9.84 2.00
CA LYS A 125 13.87 -10.43 1.27
C LYS A 125 14.09 -11.89 1.63
N LYS A 126 14.06 -12.22 2.93
CA LYS A 126 14.19 -13.62 3.38
C LYS A 126 13.06 -14.48 2.81
N LYS A 127 11.80 -14.04 2.91
CA LYS A 127 10.63 -14.74 2.37
C LYS A 127 10.75 -15.00 0.87
N LEU A 128 11.23 -14.04 0.09
CA LEU A 128 11.42 -14.18 -1.36
C LEU A 128 12.53 -15.18 -1.69
N ILE A 129 13.65 -15.17 -0.95
CA ILE A 129 14.74 -16.15 -1.08
C ILE A 129 14.22 -17.56 -0.79
N ASP A 130 13.51 -17.76 0.32
CA ASP A 130 12.96 -19.05 0.74
C ASP A 130 11.98 -19.64 -0.29
N ARG A 131 11.37 -18.78 -1.11
CA ARG A 131 10.43 -19.15 -2.19
C ARG A 131 11.03 -19.11 -3.60
N ASN A 132 12.36 -18.90 -3.73
CA ASN A 132 13.07 -18.75 -5.01
C ASN A 132 12.48 -17.67 -5.94
N ILE A 133 11.97 -16.56 -5.37
CA ILE A 133 11.44 -15.43 -6.13
C ILE A 133 12.53 -14.37 -6.27
N LYS A 134 12.89 -14.03 -7.51
CA LYS A 134 13.85 -12.98 -7.82
C LYS A 134 13.13 -11.64 -7.89
N TYR A 135 13.37 -10.79 -6.89
CA TYR A 135 12.87 -9.42 -6.85
C TYR A 135 13.78 -8.59 -5.98
N ASP A 136 14.45 -7.59 -6.56
CA ASP A 136 15.49 -6.83 -5.89
C ASP A 136 15.10 -5.36 -5.64
N ASN A 137 14.00 -4.87 -6.24
CA ASN A 137 13.61 -3.47 -6.16
C ASN A 137 12.85 -3.14 -4.86
N ILE A 138 13.56 -3.29 -3.73
CA ILE A 138 13.05 -2.95 -2.39
C ILE A 138 13.80 -1.73 -1.86
N VAL A 139 13.10 -0.63 -1.70
CA VAL A 139 13.59 0.65 -1.18
C VAL A 139 13.25 0.76 0.30
N ILE A 140 14.26 1.00 1.12
CA ILE A 140 14.07 1.22 2.57
C ILE A 140 13.73 2.70 2.79
N PHE A 141 12.71 2.96 3.59
CA PHE A 141 12.31 4.30 3.99
C PHE A 141 12.39 4.51 5.53
N ASP A 142 12.36 5.76 5.92
CA ASP A 142 12.24 6.27 7.30
C ASP A 142 11.26 7.46 7.34
N GLU A 143 11.11 8.10 8.52
CA GLU A 143 10.22 9.24 8.72
C GLU A 143 10.62 10.51 7.92
N ASN A 144 11.85 10.58 7.41
CA ASN A 144 12.32 11.71 6.60
C ASN A 144 12.11 11.49 5.10
N THR A 145 11.72 10.27 4.73
CA THR A 145 11.53 9.88 3.34
C THR A 145 10.22 10.43 2.78
N LYS A 146 10.26 10.97 1.58
CA LYS A 146 9.08 11.37 0.79
C LYS A 146 9.17 10.77 -0.60
N VAL A 147 8.09 10.15 -1.04
CA VAL A 147 8.00 9.55 -2.38
C VAL A 147 6.98 10.30 -3.20
N LYS A 148 7.42 10.90 -4.30
CA LYS A 148 6.57 11.71 -5.18
C LYS A 148 6.33 11.00 -6.50
N PHE A 149 5.07 10.96 -6.89
CA PHE A 149 4.60 10.58 -8.21
C PHE A 149 4.03 11.82 -8.93
N LYS A 150 3.35 11.63 -10.03
CA LYS A 150 2.81 12.76 -10.79
C LYS A 150 1.71 13.49 -10.01
N ASN A 151 0.81 12.75 -9.37
CA ASN A 151 -0.34 13.29 -8.64
C ASN A 151 -0.36 12.89 -7.16
N LEU A 152 0.37 11.85 -6.79
CA LEU A 152 0.39 11.33 -5.42
C LEU A 152 1.74 11.59 -4.77
N GLU A 153 1.72 11.92 -3.47
CA GLU A 153 2.92 12.00 -2.64
C GLU A 153 2.71 11.16 -1.38
N VAL A 154 3.70 10.35 -1.01
CA VAL A 154 3.64 9.47 0.15
C VAL A 154 4.67 9.88 1.18
N GLU A 155 4.23 10.01 2.43
CA GLU A 155 5.05 10.31 3.60
C GLU A 155 4.81 9.24 4.69
N PHE A 156 5.71 9.19 5.66
CA PHE A 156 5.73 8.14 6.67
C PHE A 156 5.80 8.74 8.07
N ILE A 157 4.96 8.25 8.99
CA ILE A 157 4.95 8.68 10.39
C ILE A 157 5.23 7.45 11.26
N SER A 158 6.30 7.51 12.03
CA SER A 158 6.65 6.44 12.97
C SER A 158 5.53 6.23 13.99
N THR A 159 5.19 4.99 14.25
CA THR A 159 4.11 4.59 15.19
C THR A 159 4.61 3.54 16.17
N THR A 160 3.96 3.46 17.32
CA THR A 160 4.22 2.41 18.32
C THR A 160 3.39 1.17 18.00
N HIS A 161 4.07 0.02 17.90
CA HIS A 161 3.43 -1.28 17.66
C HIS A 161 4.21 -2.40 18.35
N SER A 162 3.68 -3.62 18.32
CA SER A 162 4.32 -4.83 18.92
C SER A 162 5.52 -5.35 18.12
N ILE A 163 5.84 -4.75 16.98
CA ILE A 163 7.01 -5.02 16.15
C ILE A 163 7.77 -3.71 15.89
N PRO A 164 9.12 -3.72 15.86
CA PRO A 164 9.90 -2.54 15.48
C PRO A 164 9.64 -2.05 14.06
N ASP A 165 10.00 -0.79 13.81
CA ASP A 165 9.89 -0.14 12.49
C ASP A 165 8.46 -0.18 11.95
N SER A 166 7.49 0.29 12.74
CA SER A 166 6.10 0.43 12.34
C SER A 166 5.77 1.87 11.94
N PHE A 167 5.06 2.05 10.83
CA PHE A 167 4.74 3.36 10.27
C PHE A 167 3.27 3.47 9.84
N ALA A 168 2.70 4.65 10.05
CA ALA A 168 1.53 5.10 9.33
C ALA A 168 1.95 5.66 7.97
N ILE A 169 1.14 5.42 6.94
CA ILE A 169 1.37 5.92 5.59
C ILE A 169 0.41 7.07 5.32
N VAL A 170 0.97 8.23 5.02
CA VAL A 170 0.20 9.43 4.63
C VAL A 170 0.25 9.55 3.12
N VAL A 171 -0.91 9.67 2.50
CA VAL A 171 -1.02 9.86 1.06
C VAL A 171 -1.63 11.21 0.77
N ASN A 172 -0.82 12.11 0.24
CA ASN A 172 -1.26 13.41 -0.23
C ASN A 172 -1.74 13.30 -1.67
N THR A 173 -2.91 13.83 -1.95
CA THR A 173 -3.55 13.78 -3.26
C THR A 173 -3.95 15.18 -3.72
N PRO A 174 -4.26 15.42 -5.02
CA PRO A 174 -4.75 16.71 -5.48
C PRO A 174 -6.09 17.14 -4.87
N ASN A 175 -6.82 16.19 -4.29
CA ASN A 175 -8.06 16.46 -3.58
C ASN A 175 -7.85 16.76 -2.09
N GLY A 176 -6.61 16.73 -1.60
CA GLY A 176 -6.18 16.98 -0.24
C GLY A 176 -5.26 15.91 0.32
#